data_9dd82f41d61acab914ac26ac530fad14
#
_entry.id   9dd82f41d61acab914ac26ac530fad14
#
_cell.length_a   1.000
_cell.length_b   1.000
_cell.length_c   1.000
_cell.angle_alpha   90.00
_cell.angle_beta   90.00
_cell.angle_gamma   90.00
#
_symmetry.space_group_name_H-M   'P 1'
#
loop_
_entity.id
_entity.type
_entity.pdbx_description
1 polymer ?
#
loop_
_entity_poly.entity_id
_entity_poly.type
_entity_poly.pdbx_seq_one_letter_code
_entity_poly.pdbx_strand_id
1 'polypeptide(L)'
;MEIRDLDGPNMFLLCPAIKLELVLDADEPVPEDSSRRLSEVLGMTLPETIIDALPAVVSALHERAGLTPPEAGWRALDTPDHLALFYPWEWRGVARRIAELAVAAIDGELNSDDVDALPDILANDQRCDDRPEYVRDEDRRIPAVGVTGTNGKTTTTRLLSHIVRARGQHVGWCSTSGVYIDGELVLDGDYTGPAGARRVLADPLVEVAVLETARGGILLRGLGYESNDVSVMLNVSADHLDMHGIATIGTLAEVKSVVIQVTRPEGTVVLNADDPLVLAQRARVRASIALTSQDANNPAIQAHVADGGWAVVRDLDDVVLLEGESRTLLFNLSDAPMTYAGRARHMVENVLAASAAALSLGISHADLARGVATFTPDVRHNVGRLNVYGLDGRLVVVDYAHNESGLQSLIEFSRSLMSPGHRLRVIVGTAGDRQDSVFVALGHVAAAGADMVYLKETPKYLRGRPAGEGVAIMRGVIEAAGAGGRLYDVALGEYDALLAALDASEPGDAIAIMCVDEQLRIFGMLRDRGARPWVESAASSSSGQDA
;
A
#
# COMPACT_ATOMS: atom_id res chain seq x y z
N MET A 1 22.32 14.81 -4.54
CA MET A 1 22.17 14.81 -3.08
C MET A 1 20.73 15.13 -2.69
N GLU A 2 20.15 14.41 -1.72
CA GLU A 2 18.82 14.65 -1.18
C GLU A 2 18.83 14.56 0.35
N ILE A 3 18.27 15.55 1.04
CA ILE A 3 18.05 15.53 2.50
C ILE A 3 16.57 15.40 2.75
N ARG A 4 16.16 14.44 3.59
CA ARG A 4 14.76 14.25 4.02
C ARG A 4 14.65 14.13 5.53
N ASP A 5 13.67 14.84 6.06
CA ASP A 5 13.22 14.70 7.43
C ASP A 5 12.06 13.70 7.44
N LEU A 6 12.26 12.55 8.07
CA LEU A 6 11.25 11.52 8.24
C LEU A 6 10.68 11.65 9.65
N ASP A 7 9.42 12.04 9.75
CA ASP A 7 8.77 12.42 11.02
C ASP A 7 8.42 11.23 11.92
N GLY A 8 8.39 10.03 11.40
CA GLY A 8 8.03 8.83 12.15
C GLY A 8 8.81 7.61 11.73
N PRO A 9 8.44 6.42 12.24
CA PRO A 9 9.04 5.16 11.86
C PRO A 9 9.11 5.00 10.34
N ASN A 10 10.25 4.54 9.84
CA ASN A 10 10.57 4.48 8.43
C ASN A 10 11.48 3.28 8.12
N MET A 11 11.88 3.10 6.86
CA MET A 11 12.70 1.95 6.46
C MET A 11 14.14 1.97 7.01
N PHE A 12 14.61 3.09 7.53
CA PHE A 12 15.94 3.26 8.07
C PHE A 12 15.96 3.06 9.59
N LEU A 13 14.99 3.69 10.29
CA LEU A 13 14.82 3.63 11.74
C LEU A 13 13.34 3.52 12.12
N LEU A 14 13.05 2.80 13.20
CA LEU A 14 11.68 2.75 13.76
C LEU A 14 11.38 3.96 14.66
N CYS A 15 11.93 5.10 14.31
CA CYS A 15 11.75 6.42 14.94
C CYS A 15 11.98 7.50 13.89
N PRO A 16 11.75 8.80 14.21
CA PRO A 16 12.11 9.90 13.31
C PRO A 16 13.58 9.86 12.88
N ALA A 17 13.85 10.07 11.58
CA ALA A 17 15.19 10.01 11.03
C ALA A 17 15.47 11.13 10.02
N ILE A 18 16.68 11.68 10.04
CA ILE A 18 17.24 12.35 8.86
C ILE A 18 17.75 11.27 7.91
N LYS A 19 17.40 11.38 6.63
CA LYS A 19 17.99 10.62 5.53
C LYS A 19 18.80 11.58 4.67
N LEU A 20 20.07 11.29 4.51
CA LEU A 20 20.96 12.00 3.61
C LEU A 20 21.37 11.03 2.49
N GLU A 21 20.87 11.26 1.27
CA GLU A 21 21.20 10.44 0.10
C GLU A 21 22.31 11.08 -0.72
N LEU A 22 23.35 10.29 -0.97
CA LEU A 22 24.54 10.68 -1.68
C LEU A 22 24.81 9.71 -2.83
N VAL A 23 25.46 10.22 -3.88
CA VAL A 23 26.02 9.41 -4.97
C VAL A 23 27.52 9.41 -4.75
N LEU A 24 28.06 8.30 -4.27
CA LEU A 24 29.50 8.15 -4.00
C LEU A 24 29.91 6.67 -3.95
N ASP A 25 31.17 6.43 -4.24
CA ASP A 25 31.79 5.12 -4.06
C ASP A 25 32.07 4.86 -2.58
N ALA A 26 31.98 3.59 -2.16
CA ALA A 26 32.21 3.21 -0.76
C ALA A 26 33.61 3.58 -0.25
N ASP A 27 34.62 3.56 -1.11
CA ASP A 27 36.01 3.86 -0.79
C ASP A 27 36.42 5.30 -1.21
N GLU A 28 35.46 6.18 -1.49
CA GLU A 28 35.71 7.54 -1.93
C GLU A 28 36.47 8.33 -0.84
N PRO A 29 37.66 8.86 -1.14
CA PRO A 29 38.48 9.55 -0.14
C PRO A 29 37.95 10.94 0.16
N VAL A 30 38.12 11.39 1.39
CA VAL A 30 37.85 12.78 1.77
C VAL A 30 38.86 13.71 1.09
N PRO A 31 38.43 14.75 0.36
CA PRO A 31 39.35 15.71 -0.27
C PRO A 31 40.29 16.37 0.76
N GLU A 32 41.57 16.57 0.41
CA GLU A 32 42.57 17.16 1.33
C GLU A 32 42.15 18.54 1.84
N ASP A 33 41.55 19.36 0.98
CA ASP A 33 41.09 20.70 1.35
C ASP A 33 39.92 20.63 2.36
N SER A 34 39.02 19.68 2.20
CA SER A 34 37.92 19.42 3.14
C SER A 34 38.48 18.94 4.50
N SER A 35 39.44 18.02 4.47
CA SER A 35 40.08 17.49 5.68
C SER A 35 40.78 18.59 6.48
N ARG A 36 41.51 19.50 5.81
CA ARG A 36 42.13 20.65 6.41
C ARG A 36 41.10 21.62 7.01
N ARG A 37 40.06 21.95 6.26
CA ARG A 37 39.01 22.87 6.69
C ARG A 37 38.26 22.36 7.91
N LEU A 38 37.94 21.07 7.95
CA LEU A 38 37.29 20.43 9.09
C LEU A 38 38.15 20.43 10.34
N SER A 39 39.45 20.21 10.19
CA SER A 39 40.41 20.34 11.31
C SER A 39 40.44 21.77 11.87
N GLU A 40 40.40 22.79 11.02
CA GLU A 40 40.34 24.20 11.43
C GLU A 40 39.03 24.57 12.16
N VAL A 41 37.85 24.13 11.64
CA VAL A 41 36.55 24.55 12.12
C VAL A 41 36.06 23.69 13.30
N LEU A 42 36.19 22.36 13.19
CA LEU A 42 35.71 21.42 14.21
C LEU A 42 36.80 20.92 15.15
N GLY A 43 38.09 21.13 14.81
CA GLY A 43 39.22 20.67 15.63
C GLY A 43 39.40 19.15 15.61
N MET A 44 38.90 18.46 14.58
CA MET A 44 38.95 17.00 14.49
C MET A 44 39.85 16.51 13.35
N THR A 45 40.39 15.31 13.51
CA THR A 45 41.04 14.58 12.44
C THR A 45 40.04 13.61 11.83
N LEU A 46 39.86 13.68 10.52
CA LEU A 46 38.92 12.83 9.81
C LEU A 46 39.51 11.46 9.46
N PRO A 47 38.61 10.44 9.36
CA PRO A 47 38.89 9.21 8.63
C PRO A 47 39.23 9.48 7.16
N GLU A 48 39.85 8.47 6.49
CA GLU A 48 40.30 8.61 5.11
C GLU A 48 39.13 8.62 4.09
N THR A 49 38.03 7.92 4.39
CA THR A 49 36.88 7.80 3.47
C THR A 49 35.70 8.68 3.88
N ILE A 50 34.89 9.08 2.90
CA ILE A 50 33.68 9.87 3.15
C ILE A 50 32.67 9.09 4.00
N ILE A 51 32.58 7.77 3.82
CA ILE A 51 31.68 6.90 4.58
C ILE A 51 31.98 6.95 6.08
N ASP A 52 33.27 6.93 6.44
CA ASP A 52 33.66 6.99 7.86
C ASP A 52 33.65 8.42 8.41
N ALA A 53 33.92 9.41 7.55
CA ALA A 53 34.02 10.81 7.95
C ALA A 53 32.65 11.44 8.25
N LEU A 54 31.62 11.19 7.42
CA LEU A 54 30.30 11.83 7.58
C LEU A 54 29.62 11.54 8.93
N PRO A 55 29.57 10.30 9.44
CA PRO A 55 29.05 10.03 10.79
C PRO A 55 29.82 10.78 11.88
N ALA A 56 31.14 10.89 11.76
CA ALA A 56 31.98 11.62 12.70
C ALA A 56 31.71 13.12 12.66
N VAL A 57 31.52 13.70 11.46
CA VAL A 57 31.12 15.10 11.27
C VAL A 57 29.73 15.36 11.86
N VAL A 58 28.76 14.50 11.59
CA VAL A 58 27.40 14.59 12.16
C VAL A 58 27.47 14.58 13.70
N SER A 59 28.28 13.67 14.28
CA SER A 59 28.47 13.60 15.72
C SER A 59 29.07 14.90 16.30
N ALA A 60 30.15 15.41 15.67
CA ALA A 60 30.79 16.65 16.12
C ALA A 60 29.86 17.87 16.01
N LEU A 61 29.05 17.96 14.96
CA LEU A 61 28.06 19.03 14.80
C LEU A 61 26.94 18.96 15.85
N HIS A 62 26.50 17.75 16.26
CA HIS A 62 25.56 17.59 17.37
C HIS A 62 26.15 18.08 18.69
N GLU A 63 27.42 17.73 18.99
CA GLU A 63 28.09 18.24 20.18
C GLU A 63 28.19 19.76 20.17
N ARG A 64 28.52 20.37 19.02
CA ARG A 64 28.54 21.83 18.86
C ARG A 64 27.18 22.49 19.05
N ALA A 65 26.10 21.81 18.65
CA ALA A 65 24.73 22.25 18.91
C ALA A 65 24.30 22.08 20.37
N GLY A 66 25.08 21.41 21.22
CA GLY A 66 24.70 21.06 22.61
C GLY A 66 23.78 19.84 22.70
N LEU A 67 23.77 19.00 21.67
CA LEU A 67 23.00 17.77 21.59
C LEU A 67 23.91 16.54 21.81
N THR A 68 23.30 15.45 22.28
CA THR A 68 23.99 14.15 22.31
C THR A 68 24.19 13.63 20.89
N PRO A 69 25.41 13.20 20.52
CA PRO A 69 25.65 12.60 19.22
C PRO A 69 24.74 11.39 18.98
N PRO A 70 24.07 11.30 17.82
CA PRO A 70 23.24 10.16 17.47
C PRO A 70 24.08 8.99 16.96
N GLU A 71 23.54 7.77 17.05
CA GLU A 71 24.06 6.65 16.29
C GLU A 71 23.62 6.80 14.83
N ALA A 72 24.59 7.01 13.94
CA ALA A 72 24.35 7.11 12.50
C ALA A 72 24.65 5.77 11.81
N GLY A 73 23.84 5.45 10.80
CA GLY A 73 24.00 4.24 10.00
C GLY A 73 24.02 4.53 8.51
N TRP A 74 24.53 3.56 7.74
CA TRP A 74 24.54 3.58 6.28
C TRP A 74 23.67 2.49 5.69
N ARG A 75 23.07 2.79 4.54
CA ARG A 75 22.35 1.83 3.73
C ARG A 75 22.59 2.08 2.26
N ALA A 76 23.04 1.03 1.53
CA ALA A 76 23.03 1.06 0.08
C ALA A 76 21.58 1.05 -0.44
N LEU A 77 21.30 1.89 -1.41
CA LEU A 77 19.99 1.91 -2.10
C LEU A 77 20.04 1.01 -3.33
N ASP A 78 18.87 0.70 -3.89
CA ASP A 78 18.77 -0.15 -5.08
C ASP A 78 19.37 0.53 -6.35
N THR A 79 19.45 1.85 -6.36
CA THR A 79 20.15 2.60 -7.42
C THR A 79 21.67 2.45 -7.23
N PRO A 80 22.43 2.05 -8.25
CA PRO A 80 23.89 1.93 -8.17
C PRO A 80 24.54 3.21 -7.64
N ASP A 81 25.57 3.07 -6.83
CA ASP A 81 26.36 4.15 -6.23
C ASP A 81 25.57 5.14 -5.35
N HIS A 82 24.31 4.83 -5.03
CA HIS A 82 23.51 5.59 -4.09
C HIS A 82 23.58 4.99 -2.69
N LEU A 83 24.06 5.79 -1.74
CA LEU A 83 24.13 5.47 -0.31
C LEU A 83 23.29 6.45 0.49
N ALA A 84 22.58 5.96 1.49
CA ALA A 84 21.85 6.77 2.44
C ALA A 84 22.53 6.71 3.81
N LEU A 85 23.04 7.84 4.28
CA LEU A 85 23.34 8.06 5.69
C LEU A 85 22.04 8.39 6.40
N PHE A 86 21.83 7.80 7.58
CA PHE A 86 20.65 8.09 8.41
C PHE A 86 21.00 8.13 9.88
N TYR A 87 20.29 8.99 10.63
CA TYR A 87 20.40 9.12 12.08
C TYR A 87 19.11 9.66 12.68
N PRO A 88 18.79 9.36 13.96
CA PRO A 88 17.59 9.86 14.61
C PRO A 88 17.68 11.37 14.86
N TRP A 89 16.51 12.03 14.92
CA TRP A 89 16.42 13.46 15.22
C TRP A 89 15.23 13.79 16.14
N GLU A 90 15.35 14.91 16.84
CA GLU A 90 14.32 15.40 17.78
C GLU A 90 13.85 16.83 17.44
N TRP A 91 14.73 17.70 16.94
CA TRP A 91 14.48 19.10 16.65
C TRP A 91 14.79 19.37 15.18
N ARG A 92 13.75 19.74 14.40
CA ARG A 92 13.79 19.76 12.92
C ARG A 92 14.82 20.72 12.35
N GLY A 93 14.78 22.00 12.78
CA GLY A 93 15.62 23.04 12.20
C GLY A 93 17.10 22.73 12.39
N VAL A 94 17.51 22.39 13.63
CA VAL A 94 18.91 22.06 13.93
C VAL A 94 19.33 20.75 13.26
N ALA A 95 18.48 19.72 13.25
CA ALA A 95 18.80 18.44 12.61
C ALA A 95 19.02 18.59 11.10
N ARG A 96 18.17 19.36 10.42
CA ARG A 96 18.30 19.67 9.01
C ARG A 96 19.55 20.49 8.74
N ARG A 97 19.83 21.51 9.58
CA ARG A 97 21.05 22.32 9.44
C ARG A 97 22.31 21.49 9.62
N ILE A 98 22.35 20.57 10.57
CA ILE A 98 23.46 19.62 10.76
C ILE A 98 23.67 18.78 9.51
N ALA A 99 22.61 18.25 8.88
CA ALA A 99 22.72 17.49 7.64
C ALA A 99 23.30 18.32 6.49
N GLU A 100 22.86 19.56 6.33
CA GLU A 100 23.39 20.51 5.33
C GLU A 100 24.87 20.82 5.58
N LEU A 101 25.23 21.08 6.83
CA LEU A 101 26.62 21.38 7.21
C LEU A 101 27.54 20.15 7.08
N ALA A 102 27.03 18.95 7.33
CA ALA A 102 27.81 17.72 7.16
C ALA A 102 28.18 17.51 5.68
N VAL A 103 27.29 17.86 4.75
CA VAL A 103 27.62 17.84 3.32
C VAL A 103 28.59 18.96 2.96
N ALA A 104 28.33 20.20 3.38
CA ALA A 104 29.23 21.32 3.13
C ALA A 104 30.65 21.05 3.68
N ALA A 105 30.74 20.27 4.76
CA ALA A 105 32.01 19.84 5.33
C ALA A 105 32.82 18.97 4.38
N ILE A 106 32.17 18.01 3.71
CA ILE A 106 32.82 17.13 2.73
C ILE A 106 33.19 17.90 1.45
N ASP A 107 32.36 18.88 1.07
CA ASP A 107 32.62 19.74 -0.09
C ASP A 107 33.69 20.83 0.20
N GLY A 108 34.21 20.93 1.45
CA GLY A 108 35.21 21.92 1.85
C GLY A 108 34.64 23.34 2.07
N GLU A 109 33.33 23.47 2.13
CA GLU A 109 32.59 24.73 2.22
C GLU A 109 32.15 25.08 3.67
N LEU A 110 32.50 24.24 4.66
CA LEU A 110 32.13 24.48 6.06
C LEU A 110 32.78 25.75 6.59
N ASN A 111 32.02 26.62 7.26
CA ASN A 111 32.54 27.80 7.95
C ASN A 111 32.17 27.82 9.45
N SER A 112 32.97 28.57 10.24
CA SER A 112 32.80 28.63 11.70
C SER A 112 31.50 29.30 12.11
N ASP A 113 31.08 30.37 11.42
CA ASP A 113 29.89 31.13 11.79
C ASP A 113 28.62 30.27 11.68
N ASP A 114 28.55 29.39 10.68
CA ASP A 114 27.45 28.44 10.50
C ASP A 114 27.39 27.39 11.61
N VAL A 115 28.54 26.90 12.06
CA VAL A 115 28.65 25.95 13.17
C VAL A 115 28.29 26.62 14.50
N ASP A 116 28.79 27.84 14.72
CA ASP A 116 28.54 28.61 15.95
C ASP A 116 27.06 29.04 16.08
N ALA A 117 26.31 29.07 14.98
CA ALA A 117 24.87 29.35 14.98
C ALA A 117 23.98 28.16 15.41
N LEU A 118 24.50 26.94 15.47
CA LEU A 118 23.70 25.73 15.79
C LEU A 118 22.98 25.79 17.14
N PRO A 119 23.60 26.26 18.25
CA PRO A 119 22.89 26.40 19.54
C PRO A 119 21.71 27.35 19.47
N ASP A 120 21.80 28.46 18.72
CA ASP A 120 20.72 29.42 18.55
C ASP A 120 19.55 28.82 17.73
N ILE A 121 19.85 28.02 16.73
CA ILE A 121 18.84 27.28 15.95
C ILE A 121 18.12 26.30 16.88
N LEU A 122 18.85 25.50 17.66
CA LEU A 122 18.26 24.59 18.66
C LEU A 122 17.35 25.33 19.65
N ALA A 123 17.81 26.45 20.18
CA ALA A 123 17.01 27.25 21.10
C ALA A 123 15.72 27.80 20.47
N ASN A 124 15.77 28.10 19.17
CA ASN A 124 14.59 28.50 18.40
C ASN A 124 13.63 27.32 18.20
N ASP A 125 14.11 26.13 17.79
CA ASP A 125 13.30 24.93 17.62
C ASP A 125 12.59 24.55 18.91
N GLN A 126 13.30 24.57 20.04
CA GLN A 126 12.73 24.31 21.37
C GLN A 126 11.65 25.30 21.77
N ARG A 127 11.85 26.60 21.45
CA ARG A 127 10.86 27.65 21.72
C ARG A 127 9.59 27.50 20.85
N CYS A 128 9.75 27.04 19.60
CA CYS A 128 8.65 26.85 18.66
C CYS A 128 8.04 25.44 18.74
N ASP A 129 8.61 24.54 19.53
CA ASP A 129 8.25 23.11 19.63
C ASP A 129 8.28 22.40 18.27
N ASP A 130 9.36 22.66 17.47
CA ASP A 130 9.52 22.08 16.12
C ASP A 130 10.02 20.64 16.18
N ARG A 131 9.16 19.76 16.71
CA ARG A 131 9.38 18.32 16.86
C ARG A 131 8.82 17.51 15.67
N PRO A 132 9.19 16.22 15.55
CA PRO A 132 8.59 15.32 14.58
C PRO A 132 7.07 15.21 14.73
N GLU A 133 6.37 15.30 13.59
CA GLU A 133 4.91 15.28 13.54
C GLU A 133 4.35 13.87 13.41
N TYR A 134 4.28 13.11 14.50
CA TYR A 134 3.62 11.80 14.57
C TYR A 134 2.96 11.61 15.94
N VAL A 135 2.00 10.68 16.02
CA VAL A 135 1.30 10.39 17.27
C VAL A 135 2.15 9.41 18.10
N ARG A 136 2.59 9.85 19.29
CA ARG A 136 3.36 9.02 20.21
C ARG A 136 2.46 8.06 20.97
N ASP A 137 3.04 6.99 21.48
CA ASP A 137 2.31 5.99 22.26
C ASP A 137 1.73 6.55 23.56
N GLU A 138 2.41 7.52 24.17
CA GLU A 138 1.93 8.24 25.37
C GLU A 138 0.70 9.11 25.10
N ASP A 139 0.52 9.59 23.87
CA ASP A 139 -0.61 10.42 23.43
C ASP A 139 -1.77 9.59 22.86
N ARG A 140 -1.48 8.36 22.41
CA ARG A 140 -2.46 7.49 21.77
C ARG A 140 -3.30 6.73 22.80
N ARG A 141 -4.62 6.93 22.77
CA ARG A 141 -5.58 6.38 23.74
C ARG A 141 -6.45 5.27 23.21
N ILE A 142 -6.37 4.97 21.92
CA ILE A 142 -7.25 4.03 21.20
C ILE A 142 -6.42 2.98 20.44
N PRO A 143 -6.93 1.77 20.25
CA PRO A 143 -6.27 0.79 19.42
C PRO A 143 -6.17 1.27 17.97
N ALA A 144 -5.02 1.01 17.35
CA ALA A 144 -4.71 1.33 15.98
C ALA A 144 -4.37 0.08 15.17
N VAL A 145 -4.94 -0.02 13.97
CA VAL A 145 -4.64 -1.08 13.00
C VAL A 145 -3.94 -0.49 11.79
N GLY A 146 -2.72 -0.91 11.51
CA GLY A 146 -1.99 -0.54 10.29
C GLY A 146 -2.26 -1.53 9.16
N VAL A 147 -2.67 -1.06 7.98
CA VAL A 147 -2.94 -1.93 6.81
C VAL A 147 -2.04 -1.56 5.65
N THR A 148 -1.22 -2.50 5.18
CA THR A 148 -0.33 -2.30 4.03
C THR A 148 -0.36 -3.48 3.05
N GLY A 149 0.23 -3.29 1.88
CA GLY A 149 0.29 -4.25 0.79
C GLY A 149 0.40 -3.54 -0.56
N THR A 150 0.54 -4.27 -1.65
CA THR A 150 0.41 -3.69 -2.99
C THR A 150 -1.05 -3.50 -3.33
N ASN A 151 -1.85 -4.55 -3.30
CA ASN A 151 -3.28 -4.54 -3.60
C ASN A 151 -4.11 -4.89 -2.35
N GLY A 152 -5.40 -4.53 -2.35
CA GLY A 152 -6.35 -4.90 -1.30
C GLY A 152 -6.44 -3.97 -0.10
N LYS A 153 -5.48 -3.06 0.13
CA LYS A 153 -5.41 -2.16 1.29
C LYS A 153 -6.74 -1.45 1.59
N THR A 154 -7.24 -0.68 0.64
CA THR A 154 -8.48 0.12 0.80
C THR A 154 -9.69 -0.77 1.13
N THR A 155 -9.80 -1.90 0.43
CA THR A 155 -10.89 -2.87 0.65
C THR A 155 -10.83 -3.48 2.04
N THR A 156 -9.64 -3.93 2.47
CA THR A 156 -9.43 -4.49 3.82
C THR A 156 -9.69 -3.44 4.91
N THR A 157 -9.20 -2.21 4.71
CA THR A 157 -9.44 -1.08 5.62
C THR A 157 -10.93 -0.79 5.77
N ARG A 158 -11.67 -0.69 4.65
CA ARG A 158 -13.11 -0.45 4.66
C ARG A 158 -13.90 -1.59 5.29
N LEU A 159 -13.56 -2.85 4.95
CA LEU A 159 -14.23 -4.03 5.51
C LEU A 159 -14.01 -4.11 7.02
N LEU A 160 -12.76 -3.98 7.50
CA LEU A 160 -12.45 -4.00 8.92
C LEU A 160 -13.17 -2.87 9.66
N SER A 161 -13.16 -1.66 9.11
CA SER A 161 -13.91 -0.52 9.67
C SER A 161 -15.41 -0.80 9.74
N HIS A 162 -15.97 -1.44 8.72
CA HIS A 162 -17.38 -1.84 8.71
C HIS A 162 -17.69 -2.90 9.81
N ILE A 163 -16.81 -3.89 9.99
CA ILE A 163 -16.94 -4.91 11.04
C ILE A 163 -16.92 -4.27 12.43
N VAL A 164 -15.96 -3.35 12.68
CA VAL A 164 -15.87 -2.59 13.94
C VAL A 164 -17.15 -1.80 14.20
N ARG A 165 -17.65 -1.09 13.19
CA ARG A 165 -18.90 -0.33 13.25
C ARG A 165 -20.13 -1.21 13.51
N ALA A 166 -20.20 -2.39 12.87
CA ALA A 166 -21.30 -3.34 13.07
C ALA A 166 -21.37 -3.88 14.51
N ARG A 167 -20.25 -3.83 15.25
CA ARG A 167 -20.19 -4.11 16.70
C ARG A 167 -20.71 -2.94 17.53
N GLY A 168 -20.89 -1.75 16.96
CA GLY A 168 -21.37 -0.55 17.65
C GLY A 168 -20.27 0.36 18.18
N GLN A 169 -19.02 0.21 17.73
CA GLN A 169 -17.89 1.08 18.09
C GLN A 169 -17.71 2.20 17.06
N HIS A 170 -17.28 3.37 17.53
CA HIS A 170 -16.92 4.49 16.69
C HIS A 170 -15.56 4.26 16.02
N VAL A 171 -15.54 4.16 14.71
CA VAL A 171 -14.33 3.86 13.92
C VAL A 171 -13.92 5.05 13.08
N GLY A 172 -12.61 5.35 13.10
CA GLY A 172 -12.00 6.25 12.12
C GLY A 172 -11.06 5.49 11.19
N TRP A 173 -11.05 5.85 9.91
CA TRP A 173 -10.07 5.28 8.98
C TRP A 173 -9.58 6.29 7.95
N CYS A 174 -8.37 6.07 7.44
CA CYS A 174 -7.83 6.78 6.31
C CYS A 174 -7.51 5.82 5.15
N SER A 175 -7.65 6.31 3.92
CA SER A 175 -7.46 5.52 2.70
C SER A 175 -7.12 6.40 1.50
N THR A 176 -6.93 5.78 0.32
CA THR A 176 -6.77 6.49 -0.97
C THR A 176 -7.98 7.35 -1.36
N SER A 177 -9.12 7.20 -0.70
CA SER A 177 -10.35 7.94 -0.99
C SER A 177 -10.73 8.95 0.09
N GLY A 178 -9.90 9.12 1.11
CA GLY A 178 -10.15 10.12 2.14
C GLY A 178 -9.95 9.65 3.56
N VAL A 179 -10.28 10.54 4.50
CA VAL A 179 -10.42 10.27 5.93
C VAL A 179 -11.91 10.20 6.26
N TYR A 180 -12.29 9.16 6.97
CA TYR A 180 -13.68 8.88 7.36
C TYR A 180 -13.77 8.71 8.87
N ILE A 181 -14.83 9.26 9.46
CA ILE A 181 -15.21 9.05 10.87
C ILE A 181 -16.64 8.49 10.87
N ASP A 182 -16.85 7.32 11.44
CA ASP A 182 -18.13 6.61 11.47
C ASP A 182 -18.84 6.45 10.11
N GLY A 183 -18.07 6.38 9.03
CA GLY A 183 -18.58 6.25 7.67
C GLY A 183 -18.81 7.56 6.95
N GLU A 184 -18.68 8.70 7.62
CA GLU A 184 -18.79 10.03 7.02
C GLU A 184 -17.43 10.48 6.52
N LEU A 185 -17.37 10.94 5.27
CA LEU A 185 -16.16 11.50 4.65
C LEU A 185 -15.88 12.88 5.27
N VAL A 186 -14.78 13.01 6.00
CA VAL A 186 -14.36 14.29 6.62
C VAL A 186 -13.27 15.01 5.83
N LEU A 187 -12.44 14.27 5.08
CA LEU A 187 -11.44 14.83 4.16
C LEU A 187 -11.40 13.99 2.89
N ASP A 188 -11.56 14.62 1.74
CA ASP A 188 -11.50 13.98 0.42
C ASP A 188 -10.07 14.00 -0.14
N GLY A 189 -9.62 12.90 -0.74
CA GLY A 189 -8.30 12.77 -1.34
C GLY A 189 -7.51 11.55 -0.85
N ASP A 190 -6.25 11.44 -1.30
CA ASP A 190 -5.36 10.36 -0.86
C ASP A 190 -4.73 10.69 0.50
N TYR A 191 -5.18 9.96 1.53
CA TYR A 191 -4.71 10.08 2.91
C TYR A 191 -4.04 8.80 3.41
N THR A 192 -3.40 8.03 2.54
CA THR A 192 -2.64 6.81 2.90
C THR A 192 -1.26 7.08 3.51
N GLY A 193 -0.96 8.31 3.84
CA GLY A 193 0.26 8.77 4.49
C GLY A 193 0.04 9.23 5.93
N PRO A 194 1.10 9.80 6.58
CA PRO A 194 1.08 10.16 8.00
C PRO A 194 -0.01 11.19 8.37
N ALA A 195 -0.35 12.11 7.48
CA ALA A 195 -1.38 13.12 7.74
C ALA A 195 -2.76 12.48 7.96
N GLY A 196 -3.10 11.44 7.19
CA GLY A 196 -4.34 10.69 7.36
C GLY A 196 -4.39 9.97 8.71
N ALA A 197 -3.32 9.27 9.06
CA ALA A 197 -3.21 8.57 10.34
C ALA A 197 -3.35 9.55 11.52
N ARG A 198 -2.60 10.66 11.51
CA ARG A 198 -2.71 11.69 12.56
C ARG A 198 -4.11 12.27 12.67
N ARG A 199 -4.78 12.55 11.53
CA ARG A 199 -6.14 13.09 11.55
C ARG A 199 -7.14 12.13 12.19
N VAL A 200 -7.04 10.83 11.89
CA VAL A 200 -7.88 9.80 12.50
C VAL A 200 -7.61 9.67 14.00
N LEU A 201 -6.34 9.55 14.39
CA LEU A 201 -5.92 9.34 15.78
C LEU A 201 -6.20 10.54 16.70
N ALA A 202 -6.28 11.76 16.14
CA ALA A 202 -6.60 12.98 16.87
C ALA A 202 -8.11 13.21 17.07
N ASP A 203 -8.98 12.43 16.42
CA ASP A 203 -10.43 12.65 16.52
C ASP A 203 -10.98 12.06 17.84
N PRO A 204 -11.61 12.89 18.70
CA PRO A 204 -12.06 12.45 20.01
C PRO A 204 -13.24 11.48 20.00
N LEU A 205 -13.93 11.33 18.88
CA LEU A 205 -15.05 10.38 18.73
C LEU A 205 -14.57 8.97 18.37
N VAL A 206 -13.35 8.83 17.87
CA VAL A 206 -12.83 7.54 17.40
C VAL A 206 -12.45 6.66 18.58
N GLU A 207 -12.94 5.42 18.58
CA GLU A 207 -12.61 4.37 19.55
C GLU A 207 -11.66 3.33 18.97
N VAL A 208 -11.63 3.16 17.64
CA VAL A 208 -10.71 2.28 16.91
C VAL A 208 -10.26 2.98 15.63
N ALA A 209 -8.94 3.00 15.39
CA ALA A 209 -8.36 3.57 14.18
C ALA A 209 -7.93 2.47 13.19
N VAL A 210 -8.33 2.56 11.91
CA VAL A 210 -7.88 1.66 10.84
C VAL A 210 -7.15 2.48 9.78
N LEU A 211 -5.83 2.28 9.65
CA LEU A 211 -4.91 3.18 8.97
C LEU A 211 -4.30 2.51 7.74
N GLU A 212 -4.86 2.80 6.56
CA GLU A 212 -4.24 2.38 5.30
C GLU A 212 -2.90 3.10 5.12
N THR A 213 -1.83 2.35 4.89
CA THR A 213 -0.49 2.89 4.73
C THR A 213 0.11 2.48 3.40
N ALA A 214 0.34 3.47 2.53
CA ALA A 214 1.04 3.29 1.28
C ALA A 214 2.55 3.52 1.44
N ARG A 215 3.36 2.86 0.59
CA ARG A 215 4.82 2.97 0.62
C ARG A 215 5.34 4.41 0.50
N GLY A 216 4.65 5.25 -0.30
CA GLY A 216 5.04 6.65 -0.50
C GLY A 216 5.07 7.44 0.81
N GLY A 217 4.08 7.23 1.69
CA GLY A 217 4.06 7.84 3.02
C GLY A 217 5.30 7.42 3.84
N ILE A 218 5.60 6.12 3.89
CA ILE A 218 6.74 5.58 4.65
C ILE A 218 8.08 6.16 4.16
N LEU A 219 8.27 6.22 2.82
CA LEU A 219 9.53 6.67 2.21
C LEU A 219 9.74 8.19 2.31
N LEU A 220 8.67 8.97 2.23
CA LEU A 220 8.75 10.42 2.14
C LEU A 220 8.63 11.13 3.47
N ARG A 221 7.98 10.53 4.46
CA ARG A 221 7.66 11.14 5.74
C ARG A 221 7.75 10.21 6.95
N GLY A 222 7.81 8.88 6.75
CA GLY A 222 7.63 7.90 7.82
C GLY A 222 6.16 7.67 8.17
N LEU A 223 5.89 6.83 9.17
CA LEU A 223 4.54 6.60 9.70
C LEU A 223 4.05 7.80 10.51
N GLY A 224 2.74 8.04 10.51
CA GLY A 224 2.11 9.09 11.32
C GLY A 224 1.86 8.71 12.78
N TYR A 225 2.41 7.59 13.26
CA TYR A 225 2.26 7.05 14.61
C TYR A 225 3.49 6.24 15.00
N GLU A 226 3.74 6.13 16.32
CA GLU A 226 4.89 5.42 16.85
C GLU A 226 4.73 3.90 16.77
N SER A 227 3.58 3.38 17.19
CA SER A 227 3.24 1.96 17.13
C SER A 227 1.78 1.71 16.77
N ASN A 228 1.44 0.45 16.49
CA ASN A 228 0.07 -0.03 16.34
C ASN A 228 -0.16 -1.28 17.20
N ASP A 229 -1.43 -1.66 17.39
CA ASP A 229 -1.83 -2.83 18.19
C ASP A 229 -2.06 -4.05 17.30
N VAL A 230 -2.52 -3.80 16.06
CA VAL A 230 -2.68 -4.81 15.02
C VAL A 230 -2.11 -4.28 13.73
N SER A 231 -1.47 -5.13 12.95
CA SER A 231 -1.07 -4.77 11.60
C SER A 231 -1.38 -5.88 10.60
N VAL A 232 -1.60 -5.48 9.36
CA VAL A 232 -1.93 -6.38 8.25
C VAL A 232 -0.99 -6.10 7.09
N MET A 233 -0.30 -7.14 6.61
CA MET A 233 0.47 -7.08 5.37
C MET A 233 -0.11 -8.09 4.37
N LEU A 234 -0.75 -7.56 3.30
CA LEU A 234 -1.58 -8.34 2.39
C LEU A 234 -0.78 -9.08 1.32
N ASN A 235 -0.03 -8.33 0.52
CA ASN A 235 0.73 -8.86 -0.61
C ASN A 235 1.80 -7.88 -1.07
N VAL A 236 2.79 -8.39 -1.81
CA VAL A 236 3.83 -7.58 -2.45
C VAL A 236 3.99 -8.02 -3.89
N SER A 237 3.63 -7.16 -4.81
CA SER A 237 3.85 -7.35 -6.25
C SER A 237 4.52 -6.12 -6.85
N ALA A 238 5.10 -6.27 -8.04
CA ALA A 238 5.78 -5.18 -8.72
C ALA A 238 4.79 -4.02 -8.98
N ASP A 239 4.98 -2.93 -8.27
CA ASP A 239 4.20 -1.69 -8.43
C ASP A 239 5.04 -0.51 -7.95
N HIS A 240 5.09 0.55 -8.74
CA HIS A 240 5.89 1.75 -8.43
C HIS A 240 7.39 1.47 -8.18
N LEU A 241 8.02 0.52 -8.83
CA LEU A 241 9.46 0.33 -8.78
C LEU A 241 10.19 1.51 -9.45
N ASP A 242 11.49 1.65 -9.14
CA ASP A 242 12.39 2.73 -9.58
C ASP A 242 11.94 4.16 -9.20
N MET A 243 11.16 4.26 -8.13
CA MET A 243 10.79 5.54 -7.52
C MET A 243 11.35 5.61 -6.10
N HIS A 244 11.98 6.74 -5.77
CA HIS A 244 12.55 7.02 -4.44
C HIS A 244 13.63 6.00 -4.00
N GLY A 245 14.46 5.55 -4.94
CA GLY A 245 15.56 4.62 -4.66
C GLY A 245 15.14 3.17 -4.37
N ILE A 246 13.92 2.77 -4.75
CA ILE A 246 13.40 1.40 -4.59
C ILE A 246 13.22 0.76 -5.96
N ALA A 247 14.16 -0.10 -6.37
CA ALA A 247 14.12 -0.75 -7.67
C ALA A 247 13.75 -2.24 -7.60
N THR A 248 13.85 -2.86 -6.41
CA THR A 248 13.55 -4.29 -6.27
C THR A 248 12.25 -4.55 -5.50
N ILE A 249 11.61 -5.66 -5.82
CA ILE A 249 10.41 -6.11 -5.10
C ILE A 249 10.75 -6.51 -3.64
N GLY A 250 11.98 -6.97 -3.40
CA GLY A 250 12.47 -7.28 -2.06
C GLY A 250 12.55 -6.04 -1.20
N THR A 251 13.16 -4.96 -1.69
CA THR A 251 13.21 -3.67 -0.99
C THR A 251 11.82 -3.08 -0.80
N LEU A 252 10.91 -3.26 -1.77
CA LEU A 252 9.51 -2.86 -1.61
C LEU A 252 8.83 -3.60 -0.44
N ALA A 253 9.11 -4.91 -0.28
CA ALA A 253 8.61 -5.69 0.86
C ALA A 253 9.17 -5.17 2.19
N GLU A 254 10.46 -4.80 2.24
CA GLU A 254 11.07 -4.20 3.43
C GLU A 254 10.43 -2.85 3.80
N VAL A 255 10.21 -1.96 2.83
CA VAL A 255 9.52 -0.68 3.09
C VAL A 255 8.14 -0.91 3.70
N LYS A 256 7.35 -1.82 3.12
CA LYS A 256 6.01 -2.14 3.65
C LYS A 256 6.08 -2.77 5.04
N SER A 257 7.13 -3.55 5.32
CA SER A 257 7.29 -4.23 6.60
C SER A 257 7.45 -3.27 7.79
N VAL A 258 7.76 -1.99 7.58
CA VAL A 258 7.78 -0.99 8.66
C VAL A 258 6.47 -0.98 9.44
N VAL A 259 5.32 -1.12 8.75
CA VAL A 259 3.99 -1.14 9.39
C VAL A 259 3.85 -2.29 10.39
N ILE A 260 4.43 -3.47 10.08
CA ILE A 260 4.38 -4.65 10.95
C ILE A 260 5.48 -4.65 12.01
N GLN A 261 6.61 -3.98 11.76
CA GLN A 261 7.72 -3.89 12.71
C GLN A 261 7.40 -3.01 13.92
N VAL A 262 6.52 -2.01 13.73
CA VAL A 262 6.07 -1.12 14.81
C VAL A 262 4.87 -1.67 15.59
N THR A 263 4.43 -2.90 15.32
CA THR A 263 3.39 -3.53 16.13
C THR A 263 3.93 -3.82 17.52
N ARG A 264 3.18 -3.40 18.55
CA ARG A 264 3.56 -3.61 19.96
C ARG A 264 3.76 -5.10 20.26
N PRO A 265 4.65 -5.47 21.19
CA PRO A 265 4.89 -6.87 21.55
C PRO A 265 3.62 -7.63 21.95
N GLU A 266 2.66 -6.95 22.58
CA GLU A 266 1.36 -7.50 23.01
C GLU A 266 0.33 -7.55 21.87
N GLY A 267 0.66 -6.96 20.73
CA GLY A 267 -0.20 -6.88 19.55
C GLY A 267 -0.15 -8.12 18.65
N THR A 268 -0.79 -8.00 17.50
CA THR A 268 -0.84 -9.09 16.50
C THR A 268 -0.51 -8.56 15.11
N VAL A 269 0.36 -9.30 14.42
CA VAL A 269 0.68 -9.07 13.00
C VAL A 269 -0.02 -10.13 12.15
N VAL A 270 -0.84 -9.70 11.21
CA VAL A 270 -1.52 -10.55 10.23
C VAL A 270 -0.71 -10.61 8.94
N LEU A 271 -0.27 -11.81 8.55
CA LEU A 271 0.53 -12.05 7.34
C LEU A 271 -0.16 -13.02 6.40
N ASN A 272 -0.17 -12.71 5.12
CA ASN A 272 -0.62 -13.62 4.08
C ASN A 272 0.45 -14.68 3.80
N ALA A 273 0.17 -15.94 4.11
CA ALA A 273 1.08 -17.06 3.90
C ALA A 273 1.17 -17.51 2.42
N ASP A 274 0.25 -17.07 1.58
CA ASP A 274 0.26 -17.36 0.14
C ASP A 274 1.25 -16.46 -0.62
N ASP A 275 1.74 -15.38 0.01
CA ASP A 275 2.76 -14.50 -0.54
C ASP A 275 4.12 -14.73 0.14
N PRO A 276 5.11 -15.32 -0.57
CA PRO A 276 6.41 -15.63 0.02
C PRO A 276 7.18 -14.39 0.51
N LEU A 277 6.99 -13.21 -0.15
CA LEU A 277 7.65 -11.97 0.26
C LEU A 277 7.04 -11.40 1.54
N VAL A 278 5.72 -11.56 1.72
CA VAL A 278 5.04 -11.20 2.97
C VAL A 278 5.46 -12.16 4.08
N LEU A 279 5.42 -13.46 3.83
CA LEU A 279 5.76 -14.47 4.83
C LEU A 279 7.22 -14.35 5.31
N ALA A 280 8.15 -13.98 4.41
CA ALA A 280 9.55 -13.74 4.75
C ALA A 280 9.73 -12.60 5.78
N GLN A 281 8.82 -11.62 5.83
CA GLN A 281 8.90 -10.51 6.79
C GLN A 281 8.60 -10.93 8.24
N ARG A 282 8.11 -12.16 8.47
CA ARG A 282 7.89 -12.71 9.83
C ARG A 282 9.12 -12.60 10.73
N ALA A 283 10.31 -12.67 10.15
CA ALA A 283 11.58 -12.57 10.88
C ALA A 283 11.83 -11.18 11.50
N ARG A 284 11.09 -10.15 11.07
CA ARG A 284 11.19 -8.77 11.56
C ARG A 284 10.14 -8.44 12.62
N VAL A 285 9.23 -9.37 12.92
CA VAL A 285 8.09 -9.18 13.83
C VAL A 285 8.48 -9.56 15.26
N ARG A 286 8.09 -8.72 16.22
CA ARG A 286 8.25 -8.96 17.66
C ARG A 286 6.94 -9.34 18.36
N ALA A 287 5.82 -9.00 17.73
CA ALA A 287 4.45 -9.28 18.19
C ALA A 287 4.02 -10.72 17.86
N SER A 288 2.87 -11.14 18.36
CA SER A 288 2.23 -12.39 17.95
C SER A 288 1.89 -12.35 16.45
N ILE A 289 1.96 -13.51 15.80
CA ILE A 289 1.66 -13.62 14.36
C ILE A 289 0.37 -14.43 14.17
N ALA A 290 -0.53 -13.91 13.35
CA ALA A 290 -1.64 -14.62 12.76
C ALA A 290 -1.36 -14.80 11.27
N LEU A 291 -1.56 -15.99 10.73
CA LEU A 291 -1.42 -16.24 9.30
C LEU A 291 -2.77 -16.31 8.60
N THR A 292 -2.80 -15.93 7.32
CA THR A 292 -3.96 -16.15 6.45
C THR A 292 -3.55 -16.91 5.21
N SER A 293 -4.45 -17.74 4.66
CA SER A 293 -4.23 -18.45 3.40
C SER A 293 -5.56 -18.84 2.75
N GLN A 294 -5.60 -18.88 1.42
CA GLN A 294 -6.71 -19.42 0.65
C GLN A 294 -6.71 -20.97 0.59
N ASP A 295 -5.71 -21.60 1.20
CA ASP A 295 -5.60 -23.06 1.30
C ASP A 295 -5.33 -23.47 2.77
N ALA A 296 -6.29 -24.13 3.38
CA ALA A 296 -6.15 -24.67 4.75
C ALA A 296 -4.99 -25.67 4.87
N ASN A 297 -4.56 -26.29 3.77
CA ASN A 297 -3.45 -27.24 3.75
C ASN A 297 -2.10 -26.59 3.41
N ASN A 298 -2.02 -25.26 3.30
CA ASN A 298 -0.76 -24.57 3.07
C ASN A 298 0.29 -25.00 4.12
N PRO A 299 1.48 -25.48 3.71
CA PRO A 299 2.49 -25.99 4.65
C PRO A 299 2.93 -24.97 5.71
N ALA A 300 2.97 -23.68 5.34
CA ALA A 300 3.33 -22.63 6.30
C ALA A 300 2.26 -22.45 7.39
N ILE A 301 0.97 -22.59 7.03
CA ILE A 301 -0.15 -22.57 7.97
C ILE A 301 -0.05 -23.77 8.91
N GLN A 302 0.12 -24.98 8.38
CA GLN A 302 0.20 -26.19 9.18
C GLN A 302 1.37 -26.16 10.17
N ALA A 303 2.55 -25.72 9.73
CA ALA A 303 3.71 -25.57 10.60
C ALA A 303 3.46 -24.52 11.70
N HIS A 304 2.90 -23.35 11.32
CA HIS A 304 2.65 -22.25 12.26
C HIS A 304 1.65 -22.64 13.37
N VAL A 305 0.57 -23.33 13.00
CA VAL A 305 -0.44 -23.80 13.96
C VAL A 305 0.13 -24.91 14.86
N ALA A 306 0.94 -25.82 14.31
CA ALA A 306 1.61 -26.84 15.09
C ALA A 306 2.61 -26.27 16.12
N ASP A 307 3.23 -25.12 15.81
CA ASP A 307 4.12 -24.37 16.71
C ASP A 307 3.36 -23.49 17.73
N GLY A 308 2.04 -23.63 17.83
CA GLY A 308 1.19 -22.89 18.77
C GLY A 308 0.69 -21.53 18.30
N GLY A 309 0.89 -21.19 17.03
CA GLY A 309 0.27 -20.03 16.37
C GLY A 309 -1.17 -20.30 15.96
N TRP A 310 -1.80 -19.30 15.31
CA TRP A 310 -3.16 -19.42 14.81
C TRP A 310 -3.31 -18.82 13.41
N ALA A 311 -4.34 -19.24 12.69
CA ALA A 311 -4.57 -18.81 11.32
C ALA A 311 -6.06 -18.70 10.98
N VAL A 312 -6.40 -17.75 10.08
CA VAL A 312 -7.70 -17.68 9.42
C VAL A 312 -7.52 -18.11 7.97
N VAL A 313 -8.17 -19.18 7.57
CA VAL A 313 -7.97 -19.79 6.27
C VAL A 313 -9.29 -20.07 5.55
N ARG A 314 -9.21 -20.16 4.24
CA ARG A 314 -10.26 -20.74 3.41
C ARG A 314 -10.11 -22.27 3.42
N ASP A 315 -11.18 -22.98 3.73
CA ASP A 315 -11.30 -24.42 3.59
C ASP A 315 -12.53 -24.74 2.75
N LEU A 316 -12.32 -25.01 1.46
CA LEU A 316 -13.36 -25.08 0.42
C LEU A 316 -14.14 -23.76 0.33
N ASP A 317 -15.39 -23.75 0.76
CA ASP A 317 -16.26 -22.57 0.80
C ASP A 317 -16.40 -21.96 2.21
N ASP A 318 -15.73 -22.56 3.19
CA ASP A 318 -15.75 -22.09 4.57
C ASP A 318 -14.56 -21.18 4.87
N VAL A 319 -14.76 -20.18 5.71
CA VAL A 319 -13.70 -19.42 6.39
C VAL A 319 -13.61 -19.96 7.82
N VAL A 320 -12.43 -20.46 8.17
CA VAL A 320 -12.19 -21.15 9.44
C VAL A 320 -11.03 -20.54 10.19
N LEU A 321 -11.13 -20.56 11.52
CA LEU A 321 -10.04 -20.28 12.44
C LEU A 321 -9.39 -21.60 12.84
N LEU A 322 -8.06 -21.67 12.72
CA LEU A 322 -7.22 -22.79 13.14
C LEU A 322 -6.37 -22.36 14.35
N GLU A 323 -6.49 -23.09 15.47
CA GLU A 323 -5.73 -22.88 16.71
C GLU A 323 -5.38 -24.25 17.32
N GLY A 324 -4.11 -24.68 17.26
CA GLY A 324 -3.71 -26.01 17.68
C GLY A 324 -4.51 -27.10 16.94
N GLU A 325 -5.23 -27.94 17.64
CA GLU A 325 -6.12 -28.97 17.06
C GLU A 325 -7.55 -28.45 16.81
N SER A 326 -7.85 -27.24 17.24
CA SER A 326 -9.18 -26.63 17.06
C SER A 326 -9.37 -26.08 15.65
N ARG A 327 -10.51 -26.40 15.06
CA ARG A 327 -10.99 -25.85 13.81
C ARG A 327 -12.39 -25.25 14.03
N THR A 328 -12.49 -23.94 13.99
CA THR A 328 -13.74 -23.22 14.25
C THR A 328 -14.24 -22.56 12.97
N LEU A 329 -15.46 -22.90 12.55
CA LEU A 329 -16.14 -22.21 11.45
C LEU A 329 -16.47 -20.77 11.87
N LEU A 330 -16.04 -19.78 11.08
CA LEU A 330 -16.37 -18.38 11.26
C LEU A 330 -17.60 -18.01 10.45
N PHE A 331 -17.60 -18.33 9.16
CA PHE A 331 -18.72 -18.13 8.21
C PHE A 331 -18.45 -18.88 6.90
N ASN A 332 -19.47 -19.02 6.06
CA ASN A 332 -19.34 -19.52 4.68
C ASN A 332 -19.12 -18.36 3.71
N LEU A 333 -18.35 -18.57 2.62
CA LEU A 333 -18.09 -17.53 1.61
C LEU A 333 -19.36 -17.06 0.89
N SER A 334 -20.42 -17.86 0.83
CA SER A 334 -21.73 -17.44 0.34
C SER A 334 -22.39 -16.37 1.23
N ASP A 335 -22.02 -16.30 2.51
CA ASP A 335 -22.48 -15.29 3.46
C ASP A 335 -21.60 -14.02 3.44
N ALA A 336 -20.57 -13.99 2.60
CA ALA A 336 -19.66 -12.87 2.40
C ALA A 336 -19.86 -12.22 1.01
N PRO A 337 -20.84 -11.34 0.81
CA PRO A 337 -21.27 -10.86 -0.51
C PRO A 337 -20.15 -10.30 -1.37
N MET A 338 -19.17 -9.64 -0.75
CA MET A 338 -18.02 -9.05 -1.46
C MET A 338 -17.11 -10.09 -2.14
N THR A 339 -17.20 -11.37 -1.74
CA THR A 339 -16.39 -12.45 -2.34
C THR A 339 -17.04 -13.07 -3.56
N TYR A 340 -18.30 -12.74 -3.83
CA TYR A 340 -19.10 -13.37 -4.88
C TYR A 340 -19.08 -14.90 -4.75
N ALA A 341 -19.44 -15.39 -3.55
CA ALA A 341 -19.39 -16.81 -3.16
C ALA A 341 -18.00 -17.44 -3.41
N GLY A 342 -16.93 -16.70 -3.10
CA GLY A 342 -15.55 -17.17 -3.22
C GLY A 342 -14.94 -17.10 -4.63
N ARG A 343 -15.65 -16.61 -5.65
CA ARG A 343 -15.15 -16.45 -7.03
C ARG A 343 -14.13 -15.34 -7.15
N ALA A 344 -14.26 -14.27 -6.38
CA ALA A 344 -13.31 -13.16 -6.33
C ALA A 344 -12.16 -13.48 -5.37
N ARG A 345 -11.17 -14.27 -5.81
CA ARG A 345 -10.06 -14.76 -4.97
C ARG A 345 -9.35 -13.66 -4.19
N HIS A 346 -9.03 -12.53 -4.82
CA HIS A 346 -8.40 -11.40 -4.16
C HIS A 346 -9.30 -10.71 -3.12
N MET A 347 -10.64 -10.81 -3.26
CA MET A 347 -11.57 -10.37 -2.22
C MET A 347 -11.63 -11.36 -1.06
N VAL A 348 -11.46 -12.66 -1.33
CA VAL A 348 -11.31 -13.68 -0.27
C VAL A 348 -10.06 -13.38 0.56
N GLU A 349 -8.91 -13.07 -0.04
CA GLU A 349 -7.71 -12.66 0.68
C GLU A 349 -7.98 -11.47 1.62
N ASN A 350 -8.66 -10.45 1.12
CA ASN A 350 -9.02 -9.28 1.92
C ASN A 350 -9.95 -9.63 3.09
N VAL A 351 -10.91 -10.55 2.88
CA VAL A 351 -11.83 -11.03 3.92
C VAL A 351 -11.08 -11.83 4.99
N LEU A 352 -10.17 -12.73 4.59
CA LEU A 352 -9.35 -13.51 5.54
C LEU A 352 -8.49 -12.57 6.40
N ALA A 353 -7.83 -11.59 5.79
CA ALA A 353 -6.97 -10.64 6.48
C ALA A 353 -7.77 -9.72 7.44
N ALA A 354 -8.93 -9.20 6.98
CA ALA A 354 -9.80 -8.38 7.82
C ALA A 354 -10.39 -9.20 8.99
N SER A 355 -10.71 -10.48 8.74
CA SER A 355 -11.21 -11.39 9.79
C SER A 355 -10.16 -11.65 10.87
N ALA A 356 -8.92 -11.95 10.47
CA ALA A 356 -7.82 -12.14 11.42
C ALA A 356 -7.53 -10.86 12.23
N ALA A 357 -7.55 -9.68 11.58
CA ALA A 357 -7.41 -8.40 12.27
C ALA A 357 -8.56 -8.11 13.23
N ALA A 358 -9.79 -8.42 12.85
CA ALA A 358 -10.97 -8.26 13.71
C ALA A 358 -10.90 -9.17 14.96
N LEU A 359 -10.49 -10.43 14.79
CA LEU A 359 -10.29 -11.35 15.92
C LEU A 359 -9.17 -10.84 16.84
N SER A 360 -8.09 -10.29 16.29
CA SER A 360 -7.00 -9.66 17.05
C SER A 360 -7.45 -8.46 17.88
N LEU A 361 -8.49 -7.74 17.44
CA LEU A 361 -9.14 -6.66 18.20
C LEU A 361 -10.15 -7.18 19.24
N GLY A 362 -10.29 -8.49 19.41
CA GLY A 362 -11.25 -9.11 20.34
C GLY A 362 -12.70 -9.02 19.85
N ILE A 363 -12.94 -8.91 18.56
CA ILE A 363 -14.28 -8.97 17.97
C ILE A 363 -14.77 -10.41 18.01
N SER A 364 -16.00 -10.64 18.49
CA SER A 364 -16.56 -11.97 18.59
C SER A 364 -16.83 -12.59 17.20
N HIS A 365 -16.83 -13.93 17.11
CA HIS A 365 -17.13 -14.64 15.85
C HIS A 365 -18.51 -14.24 15.29
N ALA A 366 -19.50 -14.01 16.15
CA ALA A 366 -20.84 -13.60 15.74
C ALA A 366 -20.87 -12.17 15.18
N ASP A 367 -20.12 -11.23 15.79
CA ASP A 367 -20.01 -9.86 15.29
C ASP A 367 -19.22 -9.80 13.98
N LEU A 368 -18.15 -10.61 13.87
CA LEU A 368 -17.38 -10.77 12.66
C LEU A 368 -18.25 -11.26 11.50
N ALA A 369 -18.96 -12.39 11.69
CA ALA A 369 -19.84 -12.96 10.68
C ALA A 369 -20.93 -11.96 10.24
N ARG A 370 -21.54 -11.26 11.20
CA ARG A 370 -22.54 -10.21 10.91
C ARG A 370 -21.95 -9.05 10.11
N GLY A 371 -20.77 -8.57 10.49
CA GLY A 371 -20.08 -7.48 9.78
C GLY A 371 -19.71 -7.87 8.36
N VAL A 372 -19.18 -9.07 8.14
CA VAL A 372 -18.85 -9.60 6.81
C VAL A 372 -20.13 -9.75 5.95
N ALA A 373 -21.20 -10.30 6.51
CA ALA A 373 -22.45 -10.52 5.78
C ALA A 373 -23.16 -9.22 5.33
N THR A 374 -22.92 -8.12 6.01
CA THR A 374 -23.52 -6.82 5.69
C THR A 374 -22.66 -5.91 4.83
N PHE A 375 -21.41 -6.29 4.55
CA PHE A 375 -20.51 -5.56 3.67
C PHE A 375 -20.72 -5.99 2.22
N THR A 376 -21.48 -5.21 1.47
CA THR A 376 -21.83 -5.50 0.08
C THR A 376 -20.83 -4.86 -0.92
N PRO A 377 -20.58 -5.47 -2.10
CA PRO A 377 -19.68 -4.95 -3.12
C PRO A 377 -20.34 -3.83 -3.94
N ASP A 378 -20.86 -2.81 -3.27
CA ASP A 378 -21.57 -1.69 -3.85
C ASP A 378 -20.82 -0.36 -3.65
N VAL A 379 -21.37 0.71 -4.22
CA VAL A 379 -20.79 2.06 -4.13
C VAL A 379 -20.80 2.67 -2.72
N ARG A 380 -21.57 2.11 -1.78
CA ARG A 380 -21.63 2.61 -0.41
C ARG A 380 -20.48 2.06 0.42
N HIS A 381 -20.22 0.76 0.28
CA HIS A 381 -19.23 0.06 1.10
C HIS A 381 -17.86 0.02 0.43
N ASN A 382 -17.79 -0.23 -0.89
CA ASN A 382 -16.53 -0.48 -1.58
C ASN A 382 -16.50 0.12 -2.99
N VAL A 383 -16.73 1.43 -3.10
CA VAL A 383 -16.81 2.15 -4.39
C VAL A 383 -15.55 1.92 -5.23
N GLY A 384 -15.75 1.55 -6.50
CA GLY A 384 -14.67 1.33 -7.46
C GLY A 384 -13.80 0.10 -7.17
N ARG A 385 -14.24 -0.82 -6.35
CA ARG A 385 -13.52 -2.05 -6.02
C ARG A 385 -14.42 -3.24 -6.32
N LEU A 386 -14.25 -3.79 -7.52
CA LEU A 386 -14.97 -4.95 -8.04
C LEU A 386 -16.51 -4.80 -7.95
N ASN A 387 -17.05 -3.65 -8.40
CA ASN A 387 -18.48 -3.44 -8.46
C ASN A 387 -19.07 -4.04 -9.74
N VAL A 388 -19.96 -5.00 -9.61
CA VAL A 388 -20.59 -5.71 -10.74
C VAL A 388 -22.03 -5.27 -10.94
N TYR A 389 -22.36 -4.97 -12.19
CA TYR A 389 -23.71 -4.57 -12.62
C TYR A 389 -24.21 -5.45 -13.77
N GLY A 390 -25.47 -5.81 -13.73
CA GLY A 390 -26.21 -6.34 -14.87
C GLY A 390 -26.89 -5.20 -15.63
N LEU A 391 -26.67 -5.14 -16.96
CA LEU A 391 -27.29 -4.16 -17.86
C LEU A 391 -27.70 -4.84 -19.16
N ASP A 392 -29.00 -4.93 -19.45
CA ASP A 392 -29.56 -5.52 -20.68
C ASP A 392 -28.98 -6.90 -21.03
N GLY A 393 -28.85 -7.77 -20.02
CA GLY A 393 -28.28 -9.11 -20.16
C GLY A 393 -26.74 -9.16 -20.25
N ARG A 394 -26.05 -8.05 -20.09
CA ARG A 394 -24.58 -7.93 -20.04
C ARG A 394 -24.11 -7.77 -18.60
N LEU A 395 -22.85 -8.10 -18.34
CA LEU A 395 -22.17 -7.79 -17.09
C LEU A 395 -21.21 -6.62 -17.28
N VAL A 396 -21.20 -5.67 -16.36
CA VAL A 396 -20.22 -4.58 -16.28
C VAL A 396 -19.50 -4.68 -14.95
N VAL A 397 -18.18 -4.89 -14.98
CA VAL A 397 -17.32 -5.01 -13.81
C VAL A 397 -16.42 -3.80 -13.74
N VAL A 398 -16.59 -2.97 -12.70
CA VAL A 398 -15.82 -1.74 -12.47
C VAL A 398 -14.86 -1.95 -11.33
N ASP A 399 -13.56 -1.80 -11.60
CA ASP A 399 -12.51 -1.95 -10.59
C ASP A 399 -11.43 -0.88 -10.72
N TYR A 400 -10.78 -0.55 -9.59
CA TYR A 400 -9.66 0.41 -9.49
C TYR A 400 -8.32 -0.23 -9.87
N ALA A 401 -8.29 -1.43 -10.43
CA ALA A 401 -7.06 -2.06 -10.88
C ALA A 401 -6.21 -1.06 -11.70
N HIS A 402 -4.90 -1.06 -11.49
CA HIS A 402 -3.97 -0.13 -12.14
C HIS A 402 -2.57 -0.74 -12.37
N ASN A 403 -2.41 -2.04 -12.06
CA ASN A 403 -1.19 -2.82 -12.24
C ASN A 403 -1.50 -4.20 -12.82
N GLU A 404 -0.45 -4.96 -13.15
CA GLU A 404 -0.54 -6.27 -13.80
C GLU A 404 -1.40 -7.25 -12.99
N SER A 405 -1.10 -7.44 -11.71
CA SER A 405 -1.82 -8.42 -10.87
C SER A 405 -3.28 -8.04 -10.64
N GLY A 406 -3.58 -6.73 -10.58
CA GLY A 406 -4.95 -6.22 -10.52
C GLY A 406 -5.74 -6.50 -11.80
N LEU A 407 -5.14 -6.29 -12.98
CA LEU A 407 -5.76 -6.62 -14.27
C LEU A 407 -5.97 -8.12 -14.42
N GLN A 408 -4.99 -8.94 -14.05
CA GLN A 408 -5.11 -10.40 -14.07
C GLN A 408 -6.31 -10.86 -13.22
N SER A 409 -6.40 -10.39 -11.98
CA SER A 409 -7.50 -10.71 -11.07
C SER A 409 -8.87 -10.25 -11.61
N LEU A 410 -8.92 -9.08 -12.23
CA LEU A 410 -10.14 -8.53 -12.83
C LEU A 410 -10.62 -9.40 -14.01
N ILE A 411 -9.70 -9.84 -14.85
CA ILE A 411 -10.01 -10.72 -16.01
C ILE A 411 -10.48 -12.09 -15.51
N GLU A 412 -9.73 -12.74 -14.60
CA GLU A 412 -10.07 -14.05 -14.05
C GLU A 412 -11.45 -14.04 -13.40
N PHE A 413 -11.71 -13.05 -12.56
CA PHE A 413 -13.00 -12.88 -11.93
C PHE A 413 -14.12 -12.68 -12.97
N SER A 414 -13.94 -11.77 -13.94
CA SER A 414 -14.95 -11.49 -14.95
C SER A 414 -15.27 -12.74 -15.77
N ARG A 415 -14.23 -13.53 -16.12
CA ARG A 415 -14.41 -14.84 -16.80
C ARG A 415 -15.21 -15.83 -15.96
N SER A 416 -15.02 -15.86 -14.64
CA SER A 416 -15.72 -16.77 -13.72
C SER A 416 -17.23 -16.50 -13.65
N LEU A 417 -17.67 -15.31 -14.04
CA LEU A 417 -19.10 -14.93 -14.07
C LEU A 417 -19.78 -15.24 -15.40
N MET A 418 -19.03 -15.52 -16.44
CA MET A 418 -19.53 -15.67 -17.82
C MET A 418 -19.92 -17.11 -18.15
N SER A 419 -20.94 -17.26 -18.94
CA SER A 419 -21.25 -18.55 -19.60
C SER A 419 -20.37 -18.75 -20.83
N PRO A 420 -20.07 -20.02 -21.24
CA PRO A 420 -19.32 -20.30 -22.47
C PRO A 420 -19.96 -19.68 -23.70
N GLY A 421 -19.14 -19.24 -24.66
CA GLY A 421 -19.59 -18.67 -25.94
C GLY A 421 -19.76 -17.15 -25.95
N HIS A 422 -19.67 -16.48 -24.82
CA HIS A 422 -19.74 -15.02 -24.70
C HIS A 422 -18.34 -14.39 -24.65
N ARG A 423 -18.25 -13.09 -24.93
CA ARG A 423 -16.99 -12.35 -25.04
C ARG A 423 -16.71 -11.50 -23.82
N LEU A 424 -15.45 -11.53 -23.37
CA LEU A 424 -14.93 -10.58 -22.39
C LEU A 424 -14.26 -9.40 -23.11
N ARG A 425 -14.80 -8.20 -22.86
CA ARG A 425 -14.25 -6.92 -23.31
C ARG A 425 -13.51 -6.28 -22.15
N VAL A 426 -12.23 -5.96 -22.35
CA VAL A 426 -11.39 -5.38 -21.29
C VAL A 426 -10.98 -3.97 -21.67
N ILE A 427 -11.24 -3.01 -20.78
CA ILE A 427 -10.81 -1.62 -20.90
C ILE A 427 -9.61 -1.44 -19.99
N VAL A 428 -8.41 -1.22 -20.60
CA VAL A 428 -7.13 -1.25 -19.90
C VAL A 428 -6.32 0.02 -20.13
N GLY A 429 -5.68 0.50 -19.08
CA GLY A 429 -4.74 1.62 -19.06
C GLY A 429 -4.35 1.97 -17.64
N THR A 430 -3.24 2.68 -17.47
CA THR A 430 -2.69 3.07 -16.17
C THR A 430 -2.15 4.50 -16.20
N ALA A 431 -1.62 5.00 -15.07
CA ALA A 431 -1.03 6.32 -14.98
C ALA A 431 0.28 6.41 -15.79
N GLY A 432 0.57 7.60 -16.34
CA GLY A 432 1.70 7.82 -17.25
C GLY A 432 3.07 7.82 -16.57
N ASP A 433 3.13 8.05 -15.26
CA ASP A 433 4.38 8.01 -14.48
C ASP A 433 4.91 6.58 -14.22
N ARG A 434 4.29 5.57 -14.82
CA ARG A 434 4.76 4.19 -14.77
C ARG A 434 5.89 3.96 -15.77
N GLN A 435 6.77 3.02 -15.46
CA GLN A 435 7.76 2.53 -16.42
C GLN A 435 7.11 1.82 -17.61
N ASP A 436 7.82 1.77 -18.73
CA ASP A 436 7.37 1.09 -19.94
C ASP A 436 7.08 -0.39 -19.71
N SER A 437 7.85 -1.04 -18.81
CA SER A 437 7.64 -2.43 -18.40
C SER A 437 6.23 -2.69 -17.84
N VAL A 438 5.61 -1.71 -17.16
CA VAL A 438 4.24 -1.84 -16.64
C VAL A 438 3.23 -1.83 -17.79
N PHE A 439 3.40 -0.96 -18.79
CA PHE A 439 2.55 -0.95 -19.99
C PHE A 439 2.72 -2.22 -20.79
N VAL A 440 3.95 -2.75 -20.90
CA VAL A 440 4.25 -4.04 -21.55
C VAL A 440 3.52 -5.18 -20.82
N ALA A 441 3.62 -5.26 -19.51
CA ALA A 441 2.95 -6.29 -18.70
C ALA A 441 1.42 -6.23 -18.85
N LEU A 442 0.83 -5.04 -18.76
CA LEU A 442 -0.61 -4.84 -18.99
C LEU A 442 -1.04 -5.29 -20.40
N GLY A 443 -0.24 -4.98 -21.43
CA GLY A 443 -0.46 -5.42 -22.80
C GLY A 443 -0.48 -6.96 -22.93
N HIS A 444 0.47 -7.66 -22.30
CA HIS A 444 0.52 -9.12 -22.29
C HIS A 444 -0.70 -9.74 -21.59
N VAL A 445 -1.06 -9.25 -20.42
CA VAL A 445 -2.22 -9.75 -19.68
C VAL A 445 -3.52 -9.53 -20.46
N ALA A 446 -3.69 -8.36 -21.06
CA ALA A 446 -4.87 -8.06 -21.88
C ALA A 446 -4.94 -8.95 -23.13
N ALA A 447 -3.81 -9.14 -23.83
CA ALA A 447 -3.74 -10.00 -25.02
C ALA A 447 -4.07 -11.47 -24.70
N ALA A 448 -3.62 -11.97 -23.53
CA ALA A 448 -3.87 -13.36 -23.13
C ALA A 448 -5.31 -13.60 -22.67
N GLY A 449 -5.91 -12.64 -21.95
CA GLY A 449 -7.14 -12.86 -21.20
C GLY A 449 -8.42 -12.31 -21.83
N ALA A 450 -8.35 -11.30 -22.72
CA ALA A 450 -9.50 -10.64 -23.32
C ALA A 450 -9.87 -11.14 -24.71
N ASP A 451 -11.15 -11.13 -25.06
CA ASP A 451 -11.62 -11.34 -26.43
C ASP A 451 -11.61 -10.06 -27.24
N MET A 452 -11.80 -8.90 -26.58
CA MET A 452 -11.67 -7.56 -27.15
C MET A 452 -10.98 -6.66 -26.15
N VAL A 453 -10.06 -5.81 -26.62
CA VAL A 453 -9.29 -4.88 -25.81
C VAL A 453 -9.56 -3.43 -26.24
N TYR A 454 -9.91 -2.61 -25.27
CA TYR A 454 -10.09 -1.17 -25.43
C TYR A 454 -8.97 -0.48 -24.64
N LEU A 455 -8.06 0.16 -25.34
CA LEU A 455 -6.99 0.93 -24.71
C LEU A 455 -7.55 2.27 -24.24
N LYS A 456 -7.29 2.60 -22.98
CA LYS A 456 -7.68 3.88 -22.40
C LYS A 456 -6.49 4.70 -21.97
N GLU A 457 -6.67 6.02 -21.98
CA GLU A 457 -5.75 6.98 -21.37
C GLU A 457 -6.51 7.89 -20.41
N THR A 458 -5.88 8.25 -19.30
CA THR A 458 -6.47 9.16 -18.31
C THR A 458 -5.66 10.45 -18.30
N PRO A 459 -6.10 11.52 -19.00
CA PRO A 459 -5.31 12.75 -19.19
C PRO A 459 -4.82 13.38 -17.88
N LYS A 460 -5.64 13.33 -16.83
CA LYS A 460 -5.31 13.84 -15.48
C LYS A 460 -4.08 13.14 -14.87
N TYR A 461 -3.79 11.90 -15.26
CA TYR A 461 -2.72 11.07 -14.69
C TYR A 461 -1.58 10.80 -15.67
N LEU A 462 -1.39 11.61 -16.71
CA LEU A 462 -0.23 11.52 -17.62
C LEU A 462 1.10 11.81 -16.91
N ARG A 463 1.09 12.72 -15.92
CA ARG A 463 2.23 12.98 -15.01
C ARG A 463 3.58 13.14 -15.73
N GLY A 464 3.58 13.85 -16.85
CA GLY A 464 4.77 14.15 -17.65
C GLY A 464 5.02 13.22 -18.84
N ARG A 465 4.32 12.08 -18.96
CA ARG A 465 4.39 11.25 -20.17
C ARG A 465 3.60 11.90 -21.31
N PRO A 466 4.14 11.91 -22.54
CA PRO A 466 3.39 12.36 -23.71
C PRO A 466 2.10 11.56 -23.91
N ALA A 467 1.02 12.25 -24.29
CA ALA A 467 -0.26 11.61 -24.58
C ALA A 467 -0.10 10.58 -25.70
N GLY A 468 -0.73 9.41 -25.54
CA GLY A 468 -0.70 8.30 -26.50
C GLY A 468 0.52 7.38 -26.41
N GLU A 469 1.60 7.75 -25.70
CA GLU A 469 2.81 6.95 -25.65
C GLU A 469 2.57 5.61 -24.92
N GLY A 470 1.96 5.63 -23.72
CA GLY A 470 1.62 4.40 -22.99
C GLY A 470 0.65 3.51 -23.75
N VAL A 471 -0.31 4.12 -24.46
CA VAL A 471 -1.24 3.40 -25.37
C VAL A 471 -0.48 2.74 -26.51
N ALA A 472 0.50 3.44 -27.13
CA ALA A 472 1.31 2.88 -28.22
C ALA A 472 2.13 1.68 -27.78
N ILE A 473 2.72 1.71 -26.57
CA ILE A 473 3.46 0.58 -26.01
C ILE A 473 2.53 -0.63 -25.85
N MET A 474 1.38 -0.47 -25.17
CA MET A 474 0.43 -1.58 -24.99
C MET A 474 -0.08 -2.13 -26.33
N ARG A 475 -0.40 -1.26 -27.29
CA ARG A 475 -0.82 -1.66 -28.66
C ARG A 475 0.24 -2.52 -29.33
N GLY A 476 1.49 -2.09 -29.35
CA GLY A 476 2.60 -2.84 -29.94
C GLY A 476 2.77 -4.23 -29.35
N VAL A 477 2.62 -4.36 -28.02
CA VAL A 477 2.68 -5.66 -27.33
C VAL A 477 1.51 -6.57 -27.73
N ILE A 478 0.29 -6.05 -27.78
CA ILE A 478 -0.91 -6.82 -28.14
C ILE A 478 -0.84 -7.28 -29.61
N GLU A 479 -0.37 -6.42 -30.50
CA GLU A 479 -0.15 -6.76 -31.92
C GLU A 479 0.94 -7.82 -32.08
N ALA A 480 2.06 -7.69 -31.37
CA ALA A 480 3.16 -8.66 -31.39
C ALA A 480 2.73 -10.04 -30.84
N ALA A 481 1.78 -10.07 -29.90
CA ALA A 481 1.17 -11.29 -29.38
C ALA A 481 0.15 -11.92 -30.36
N GLY A 482 -0.04 -11.36 -31.55
CA GLY A 482 -1.00 -11.86 -32.55
C GLY A 482 -2.46 -11.52 -32.24
N ALA A 483 -2.70 -10.65 -31.26
CA ALA A 483 -4.03 -10.25 -30.80
C ALA A 483 -4.50 -8.89 -31.39
N GLY A 484 -3.80 -8.35 -32.38
CA GLY A 484 -4.13 -7.04 -33.01
C GLY A 484 -5.56 -6.96 -33.54
N GLY A 485 -6.11 -8.05 -34.09
CA GLY A 485 -7.51 -8.10 -34.55
C GLY A 485 -8.57 -8.02 -33.43
N ARG A 486 -8.15 -8.01 -32.14
CA ARG A 486 -9.03 -7.85 -30.97
C ARG A 486 -8.99 -6.42 -30.40
N LEU A 487 -8.14 -5.56 -30.94
CA LEU A 487 -8.02 -4.17 -30.49
C LEU A 487 -9.15 -3.31 -31.08
N TYR A 488 -9.72 -2.46 -30.21
CA TYR A 488 -10.51 -1.32 -30.67
C TYR A 488 -9.56 -0.24 -31.17
N ASP A 489 -9.85 0.36 -32.32
CA ASP A 489 -8.89 1.17 -33.07
C ASP A 489 -8.51 2.49 -32.40
N VAL A 490 -9.36 3.04 -31.56
CA VAL A 490 -9.19 4.36 -30.94
C VAL A 490 -8.96 4.23 -29.44
N ALA A 491 -7.94 4.92 -28.91
CA ALA A 491 -7.78 5.09 -27.47
C ALA A 491 -8.76 6.16 -26.95
N LEU A 492 -9.42 5.89 -25.84
CA LEU A 492 -10.51 6.67 -25.28
C LEU A 492 -10.26 7.01 -23.81
N GLY A 493 -11.02 7.94 -23.24
CA GLY A 493 -11.19 8.09 -21.79
C GLY A 493 -11.98 6.91 -21.21
N GLU A 494 -12.02 6.80 -19.89
CA GLU A 494 -12.68 5.66 -19.19
C GLU A 494 -14.17 5.55 -19.55
N TYR A 495 -14.86 6.68 -19.50
CA TYR A 495 -16.29 6.74 -19.80
C TYR A 495 -16.62 6.41 -21.26
N ASP A 496 -15.89 7.02 -22.20
CA ASP A 496 -16.13 6.81 -23.63
C ASP A 496 -15.75 5.40 -24.08
N ALA A 497 -14.69 4.82 -23.47
CA ALA A 497 -14.30 3.42 -23.71
C ALA A 497 -15.39 2.45 -23.23
N LEU A 498 -16.01 2.72 -22.07
CA LEU A 498 -17.11 1.91 -21.58
C LEU A 498 -18.35 2.02 -22.50
N LEU A 499 -18.67 3.21 -22.99
CA LEU A 499 -19.77 3.38 -23.96
C LEU A 499 -19.50 2.59 -25.24
N ALA A 500 -18.30 2.73 -25.83
CA ALA A 500 -17.94 1.99 -27.04
C ALA A 500 -17.98 0.46 -26.84
N ALA A 501 -17.53 -0.02 -25.67
CA ALA A 501 -17.60 -1.43 -25.33
C ALA A 501 -19.05 -1.93 -25.15
N LEU A 502 -19.91 -1.13 -24.53
CA LEU A 502 -21.34 -1.43 -24.38
C LEU A 502 -22.05 -1.48 -25.73
N ASP A 503 -21.81 -0.51 -26.60
CA ASP A 503 -22.46 -0.42 -27.93
C ASP A 503 -22.05 -1.60 -28.84
N ALA A 504 -20.82 -2.11 -28.67
CA ALA A 504 -20.32 -3.26 -29.44
C ALA A 504 -20.61 -4.63 -28.80
N SER A 505 -21.21 -4.67 -27.60
CA SER A 505 -21.45 -5.91 -26.85
C SER A 505 -22.82 -6.49 -27.12
N GLU A 506 -22.96 -7.80 -26.89
CA GLU A 506 -24.18 -8.56 -27.00
C GLU A 506 -24.63 -9.05 -25.59
N PRO A 507 -25.94 -9.38 -25.41
CA PRO A 507 -26.38 -10.03 -24.17
C PRO A 507 -25.56 -11.31 -23.89
N GLY A 508 -25.12 -11.47 -22.63
CA GLY A 508 -24.22 -12.52 -22.18
C GLY A 508 -22.73 -12.10 -22.12
N ASP A 509 -22.34 -11.06 -22.85
CA ASP A 509 -20.97 -10.52 -22.78
C ASP A 509 -20.68 -9.87 -21.41
N ALA A 510 -19.41 -9.86 -21.03
CA ALA A 510 -18.92 -9.08 -19.89
C ALA A 510 -17.96 -7.97 -20.35
N ILE A 511 -18.03 -6.84 -19.65
CA ILE A 511 -17.17 -5.69 -19.86
C ILE A 511 -16.45 -5.41 -18.52
N ALA A 512 -15.13 -5.55 -18.50
CA ALA A 512 -14.28 -5.29 -17.36
C ALA A 512 -13.50 -3.99 -17.58
N ILE A 513 -13.58 -3.04 -16.65
CA ILE A 513 -12.92 -1.75 -16.78
C ILE A 513 -12.01 -1.46 -15.60
N MET A 514 -10.74 -1.13 -15.90
CA MET A 514 -9.82 -0.47 -14.97
C MET A 514 -10.21 1.00 -14.85
N CYS A 515 -10.94 1.39 -13.80
CA CYS A 515 -11.50 2.72 -13.63
C CYS A 515 -10.88 3.44 -12.43
N VAL A 516 -10.11 4.49 -12.66
CA VAL A 516 -9.39 5.22 -11.62
C VAL A 516 -9.85 6.67 -11.43
N ASP A 517 -10.47 7.29 -12.43
CA ASP A 517 -10.85 8.71 -12.42
C ASP A 517 -12.35 8.96 -12.58
N GLU A 518 -13.00 8.38 -13.59
CA GLU A 518 -14.38 8.70 -13.96
C GLU A 518 -15.44 7.83 -13.24
N GLN A 519 -15.13 7.25 -12.08
CA GLN A 519 -16.01 6.32 -11.36
C GLN A 519 -17.42 6.88 -11.14
N LEU A 520 -17.52 8.09 -10.59
CA LEU A 520 -18.83 8.71 -10.31
C LEU A 520 -19.67 8.91 -11.57
N ARG A 521 -19.04 9.31 -12.67
CA ARG A 521 -19.68 9.48 -13.98
C ARG A 521 -20.16 8.15 -14.54
N ILE A 522 -19.35 7.11 -14.42
CA ILE A 522 -19.65 5.74 -14.87
C ILE A 522 -20.81 5.17 -14.04
N PHE A 523 -20.77 5.24 -12.71
CA PHE A 523 -21.87 4.76 -11.86
C PHE A 523 -23.16 5.54 -12.08
N GLY A 524 -23.09 6.85 -12.33
CA GLY A 524 -24.22 7.67 -12.73
C GLY A 524 -24.86 7.17 -14.03
N MET A 525 -24.04 6.96 -15.07
CA MET A 525 -24.51 6.45 -16.36
C MET A 525 -25.12 5.05 -16.26
N LEU A 526 -24.49 4.14 -15.53
CA LEU A 526 -25.02 2.78 -15.31
C LEU A 526 -26.40 2.82 -14.65
N ARG A 527 -26.55 3.62 -13.59
CA ARG A 527 -27.84 3.83 -12.91
C ARG A 527 -28.90 4.41 -13.86
N ASP A 528 -28.55 5.45 -14.62
CA ASP A 528 -29.47 6.16 -15.52
C ASP A 528 -29.91 5.27 -16.69
N ARG A 529 -29.09 4.27 -17.09
CA ARG A 529 -29.43 3.21 -18.04
C ARG A 529 -30.18 2.03 -17.41
N GLY A 530 -30.49 2.08 -16.11
CA GLY A 530 -31.23 1.02 -15.41
C GLY A 530 -30.40 -0.20 -15.02
N ALA A 531 -29.06 -0.08 -15.01
CA ALA A 531 -28.19 -1.15 -14.51
C ALA A 531 -28.50 -1.46 -13.03
N ARG A 532 -28.48 -2.73 -12.68
CA ARG A 532 -28.71 -3.19 -11.30
C ARG A 532 -27.45 -3.88 -10.77
N PRO A 533 -27.13 -3.71 -9.47
CA PRO A 533 -26.11 -4.54 -8.86
C PRO A 533 -26.35 -6.01 -9.18
N TRP A 534 -25.31 -6.68 -9.62
CA TRP A 534 -25.41 -8.10 -9.94
C TRP A 534 -25.45 -8.89 -8.62
N VAL A 535 -26.42 -9.78 -8.51
CA VAL A 535 -26.57 -10.71 -7.40
C VAL A 535 -26.60 -12.11 -8.01
N GLU A 536 -25.83 -13.02 -7.45
CA GLU A 536 -25.85 -14.42 -7.89
C GLU A 536 -27.29 -14.98 -7.72
N SER A 537 -27.92 -15.43 -8.83
CA SER A 537 -29.22 -16.07 -8.71
C SER A 537 -29.02 -17.48 -8.15
N ALA A 538 -29.79 -17.84 -7.14
CA ALA A 538 -29.77 -19.17 -6.51
C ALA A 538 -30.05 -20.36 -7.47
N ALA A 539 -30.23 -20.10 -8.76
CA ALA A 539 -30.59 -21.09 -9.78
C ALA A 539 -29.40 -21.78 -10.46
N SER A 540 -28.14 -21.36 -10.22
CA SER A 540 -26.97 -21.94 -10.92
C SER A 540 -26.21 -23.02 -10.15
N SER A 541 -26.63 -23.36 -8.94
CA SER A 541 -25.94 -24.36 -8.10
C SER A 541 -26.45 -25.81 -8.27
N SER A 542 -27.39 -26.10 -9.22
CA SER A 542 -27.98 -27.43 -9.37
C SER A 542 -27.52 -28.26 -10.59
N SER A 543 -26.43 -27.89 -11.28
CA SER A 543 -25.93 -28.66 -12.45
C SER A 543 -24.56 -29.31 -12.24
N GLY A 544 -24.32 -29.92 -11.08
CA GLY A 544 -23.06 -30.58 -10.73
C GLY A 544 -23.15 -31.88 -9.95
N GLN A 545 -24.32 -32.51 -9.92
CA GLN A 545 -24.44 -33.89 -9.40
C GLN A 545 -25.41 -34.66 -10.30
N ASP A 546 -24.88 -35.28 -11.35
CA ASP A 546 -25.32 -36.51 -11.99
C ASP A 546 -24.50 -36.74 -13.27
N ALA A 547 -23.37 -37.43 -13.15
CA ALA A 547 -22.83 -38.37 -14.14
C ALA A 547 -21.60 -39.07 -13.56
#